data_b29feecdc2d096ba90cf34ed63ca1702
#
_entry.id   b29feecdc2d096ba90cf34ed63ca1702
#
_cell.length_a   1.000
_cell.length_b   1.000
_cell.length_c   1.000
_cell.angle_alpha   90.00
_cell.angle_beta   90.00
_cell.angle_gamma   90.00
#
_symmetry.space_group_name_H-M   'P 1'
#
loop_
_entity.id
_entity.type
_entity.pdbx_description
1 polymer ?
#
loop_
_entity_poly.entity_id
_entity_poly.type
_entity_poly.pdbx_seq_one_letter_code
_entity_poly.pdbx_strand_id
1 'polypeptide(L)'
;MSESNLIPVRPQSSDERTRLERAIRTVLGASREDLDVSQKQLAGKLGWTRNVIANLETGRRVLGLADFVLIARELHIEPERLLHRILRW
;
A
#
# COMPACT_ATOMS: atom_id res chain seq x y z
N MET A 1 -25.87 13.75 17.52
CA MET A 1 -25.91 13.63 16.71
C MET A 1 -25.24 13.20 16.14
N SER A 2 -25.17 12.86 16.22
CA SER A 2 -24.73 12.44 15.57
C SER A 2 -24.43 12.39 14.70
N GLU A 3 -23.93 12.72 14.64
CA GLU A 3 -23.64 12.90 13.59
C GLU A 3 -22.80 12.10 12.80
N SER A 4 -21.84 11.35 13.18
CA SER A 4 -21.21 10.39 12.36
C SER A 4 -22.24 9.54 11.70
N ASN A 5 -23.30 9.33 12.35
CA ASN A 5 -24.34 8.60 11.70
C ASN A 5 -25.02 9.42 10.66
N LEU A 6 -24.60 10.65 10.51
CA LEU A 6 -25.06 11.46 9.40
C LEU A 6 -24.34 11.14 8.11
N ILE A 7 -23.26 10.40 8.19
CA ILE A 7 -22.58 9.92 6.98
C ILE A 7 -23.19 8.57 6.65
N PRO A 8 -23.99 8.50 5.60
CA PRO A 8 -24.62 7.23 5.25
C PRO A 8 -23.57 6.20 4.88
N VAL A 9 -23.72 5.01 5.40
CA VAL A 9 -22.89 3.90 5.00
C VAL A 9 -23.41 3.40 3.67
N ARG A 10 -22.64 3.59 2.64
CA ARG A 10 -22.99 3.12 1.31
C ARG A 10 -22.07 1.98 0.92
N PRO A 11 -22.61 0.97 0.24
CA PRO A 11 -21.74 -0.06 -0.31
C PRO A 11 -20.75 0.59 -1.26
N GLN A 12 -19.49 0.23 -1.12
CA GLN A 12 -18.49 0.70 -2.06
C GLN A 12 -18.71 -0.01 -3.39
N SER A 13 -18.45 0.74 -4.47
CA SER A 13 -18.37 0.12 -5.77
C SER A 13 -17.19 -0.86 -5.77
N SER A 14 -17.41 -2.09 -6.22
CA SER A 14 -16.32 -3.05 -6.34
C SER A 14 -15.27 -2.56 -7.32
N ASP A 15 -15.67 -1.76 -8.33
CA ASP A 15 -14.72 -1.17 -9.27
C ASP A 15 -13.82 -0.16 -8.60
N GLU A 16 -14.38 0.65 -7.71
CA GLU A 16 -13.61 1.65 -6.98
C GLU A 16 -12.60 0.97 -6.06
N ARG A 17 -13.04 -0.01 -5.31
CA ARG A 17 -12.15 -0.75 -4.42
C ARG A 17 -11.04 -1.44 -5.21
N THR A 18 -11.40 -2.10 -6.31
CA THR A 18 -10.44 -2.81 -7.15
C THR A 18 -9.40 -1.85 -7.71
N ARG A 19 -9.84 -0.68 -8.14
CA ARG A 19 -8.93 0.34 -8.67
C ARG A 19 -7.96 0.82 -7.61
N LEU A 20 -8.45 1.08 -6.40
CA LEU A 20 -7.59 1.52 -5.31
C LEU A 20 -6.60 0.44 -4.92
N GLU A 21 -7.05 -0.80 -4.85
CA GLU A 21 -6.14 -1.91 -4.52
C GLU A 21 -5.07 -2.08 -5.58
N ARG A 22 -5.44 -1.94 -6.84
CA ARG A 22 -4.47 -2.01 -7.93
C ARG A 22 -3.46 -0.86 -7.86
N ALA A 23 -3.93 0.34 -7.55
CA ALA A 23 -3.07 1.50 -7.39
C ALA A 23 -2.07 1.28 -6.27
N ILE A 24 -2.53 0.75 -5.13
CA ILE A 24 -1.66 0.46 -3.99
C ILE A 24 -0.55 -0.50 -4.40
N ARG A 25 -0.91 -1.62 -5.04
CA ARG A 25 0.08 -2.61 -5.44
C ARG A 25 1.08 -2.06 -6.44
N THR A 26 0.57 -1.35 -7.43
CA THR A 26 1.40 -0.84 -8.52
C THR A 26 2.38 0.21 -8.02
N VAL A 27 1.89 1.16 -7.23
CA VAL A 27 2.73 2.24 -6.71
C VAL A 27 3.77 1.68 -5.74
N LEU A 28 3.38 0.71 -4.92
CA LEU A 28 4.29 0.09 -3.96
C LEU A 28 5.47 -0.58 -4.69
N GLY A 29 5.17 -1.43 -5.67
CA GLY A 29 6.20 -2.11 -6.43
C GLY A 29 7.06 -1.15 -7.25
N ALA A 30 6.43 -0.19 -7.91
CA ALA A 30 7.14 0.79 -8.73
C ALA A 30 8.07 1.65 -7.88
N SER A 31 7.61 2.09 -6.71
CA SER A 31 8.42 2.92 -5.82
C SER A 31 9.65 2.17 -5.32
N ARG A 32 9.47 0.88 -5.02
CA ARG A 32 10.59 0.03 -4.63
C ARG A 32 11.59 -0.12 -5.78
N GLU A 33 11.07 -0.43 -6.98
CA GLU A 33 11.92 -0.65 -8.15
C GLU A 33 12.67 0.61 -8.57
N ASP A 34 12.02 1.76 -8.46
CA ASP A 34 12.66 3.04 -8.80
C ASP A 34 13.89 3.31 -7.94
N LEU A 35 13.95 2.72 -6.76
CA LEU A 35 15.08 2.88 -5.84
C LEU A 35 16.07 1.74 -5.93
N ASP A 36 15.89 0.83 -6.90
CA ASP A 36 16.74 -0.34 -7.10
C ASP A 36 16.81 -1.23 -5.88
N VAL A 37 15.70 -1.34 -5.15
CA VAL A 37 15.60 -2.20 -3.98
C VAL A 37 14.82 -3.46 -4.38
N SER A 38 15.43 -4.62 -4.21
CA SER A 38 14.76 -5.88 -4.51
C SER A 38 13.73 -6.22 -3.44
N GLN A 39 12.79 -7.10 -3.78
CA GLN A 39 11.82 -7.59 -2.80
C GLN A 39 12.54 -8.21 -1.60
N LYS A 40 13.60 -8.98 -1.86
CA LYS A 40 14.37 -9.63 -0.80
C LYS A 40 15.05 -8.61 0.09
N GLN A 41 15.61 -7.56 -0.49
CA GLN A 41 16.29 -6.51 0.28
C GLN A 41 15.30 -5.78 1.19
N LEU A 42 14.15 -5.40 0.65
CA LEU A 42 13.13 -4.71 1.45
C LEU A 42 12.64 -5.61 2.57
N ALA A 43 12.33 -6.86 2.25
CA ALA A 43 11.87 -7.82 3.25
C ALA A 43 12.91 -7.99 4.35
N GLY A 44 14.19 -8.11 3.99
CA GLY A 44 15.26 -8.27 4.97
C GLY A 44 15.35 -7.11 5.94
N LYS A 45 15.18 -5.88 5.44
CA LYS A 45 15.20 -4.69 6.29
C LYS A 45 14.03 -4.65 7.26
N LEU A 46 12.91 -5.24 6.89
CA LEU A 46 11.71 -5.25 7.72
C LEU A 46 11.63 -6.47 8.62
N GLY A 47 12.57 -7.41 8.48
CA GLY A 47 12.49 -8.68 9.20
C GLY A 47 11.40 -9.59 8.68
N TRP A 48 11.00 -9.41 7.44
CA TRP A 48 9.97 -10.23 6.77
C TRP A 48 10.63 -11.15 5.75
N THR A 49 9.86 -12.10 5.22
CA THR A 49 10.33 -12.92 4.10
C THR A 49 10.00 -12.23 2.78
N ARG A 50 10.74 -12.60 1.74
CA ARG A 50 10.48 -12.08 0.41
C ARG A 50 9.04 -12.33 -0.04
N ASN A 51 8.48 -13.48 0.35
CA ASN A 51 7.12 -13.83 -0.05
C ASN A 51 6.08 -12.85 0.48
N VAL A 52 6.32 -12.25 1.65
CA VAL A 52 5.41 -11.23 2.18
C VAL A 52 5.35 -10.05 1.23
N ILE A 53 6.51 -9.54 0.79
CA ILE A 53 6.57 -8.42 -0.14
C ILE A 53 5.95 -8.81 -1.49
N ALA A 54 6.30 -9.98 -2.00
CA ALA A 54 5.75 -10.44 -3.28
C ALA A 54 4.23 -10.53 -3.23
N ASN A 55 3.69 -11.05 -2.13
CA ASN A 55 2.24 -11.20 -1.98
C ASN A 55 1.53 -9.86 -1.83
N LEU A 56 2.17 -8.89 -1.19
CA LEU A 56 1.62 -7.53 -1.11
C LEU A 56 1.58 -6.90 -2.50
N GLU A 57 2.61 -7.09 -3.29
CA GLU A 57 2.71 -6.47 -4.61
C GLU A 57 1.84 -7.15 -5.65
N THR A 58 1.43 -8.39 -5.44
CA THR A 58 0.54 -9.12 -6.35
C THR A 58 -0.91 -9.12 -5.90
N GLY A 59 -1.20 -8.58 -4.73
CA GLY A 59 -2.56 -8.52 -4.21
C GLY A 59 -3.02 -9.77 -3.50
N ARG A 60 -2.13 -10.73 -3.27
CA ARG A 60 -2.46 -11.95 -2.54
C ARG A 60 -2.52 -11.71 -1.03
N ARG A 61 -1.98 -10.60 -0.58
CA ARG A 61 -2.00 -10.22 0.83
C ARG A 61 -2.44 -8.78 0.94
N VAL A 62 -3.34 -8.51 1.86
CA VAL A 62 -3.84 -7.15 2.10
C VAL A 62 -2.78 -6.35 2.86
N LEU A 63 -2.54 -5.14 2.41
CA LEU A 63 -1.59 -4.24 3.06
C LEU A 63 -2.28 -3.51 4.19
N GLY A 64 -1.86 -3.77 5.42
CA GLY A 64 -2.34 -3.01 6.57
C GLY A 64 -1.65 -1.65 6.64
N LEU A 65 -2.29 -0.72 7.34
CA LEU A 65 -1.77 0.64 7.43
C LEU A 65 -0.40 0.69 8.11
N ALA A 66 -0.22 -0.09 9.17
CA ALA A 66 1.07 -0.12 9.86
C ALA A 66 2.17 -0.61 8.93
N ASP A 67 1.89 -1.67 8.16
CA ASP A 67 2.86 -2.21 7.21
C ASP A 67 3.17 -1.20 6.11
N PHE A 68 2.17 -0.46 5.66
CA PHE A 68 2.34 0.60 4.68
C PHE A 68 3.34 1.65 5.18
N VAL A 69 3.16 2.09 6.42
CA VAL A 69 4.07 3.09 7.01
C VAL A 69 5.48 2.54 7.15
N LEU A 70 5.60 1.28 7.60
CA LEU A 70 6.91 0.65 7.75
C LEU A 70 7.65 0.53 6.41
N ILE A 71 6.93 0.12 5.36
CA ILE A 71 7.52 0.01 4.03
C ILE A 71 7.98 1.37 3.52
N ALA A 72 7.12 2.38 3.65
CA ALA A 72 7.45 3.72 3.19
C ALA A 72 8.72 4.22 3.87
N ARG A 73 8.83 4.03 5.17
CA ARG A 73 9.99 4.46 5.94
C ARG A 73 11.25 3.73 5.52
N GLU A 74 11.16 2.43 5.26
CA GLU A 74 12.34 1.69 4.79
C GLU A 74 12.78 2.13 3.41
N LEU A 75 11.87 2.59 2.59
CA LEU A 75 12.18 3.13 1.27
C LEU A 75 12.57 4.60 1.34
N HIS A 76 12.61 5.19 2.54
CA HIS A 76 12.91 6.62 2.75
C HIS A 76 11.93 7.51 2.00
N ILE A 77 10.69 7.09 1.90
CA ILE A 77 9.61 7.88 1.32
C ILE A 77 8.67 8.24 2.46
N GLU A 78 8.33 9.51 2.57
CA GLU A 78 7.33 9.91 3.55
C GLU A 78 6.00 9.22 3.22
N PRO A 79 5.34 8.60 4.21
CA PRO A 79 4.10 7.86 3.93
C PRO A 79 3.04 8.71 3.25
N GLU A 80 2.95 9.99 3.58
CA GLU A 80 2.02 10.91 2.92
C GLU A 80 2.31 11.03 1.43
N ARG A 81 3.58 11.03 1.06
CA ARG A 81 3.96 11.11 -0.34
C ARG A 81 3.62 9.84 -1.09
N LEU A 82 3.85 8.70 -0.45
CA LEU A 82 3.51 7.43 -1.05
C LEU A 82 1.99 7.33 -1.24
N LEU A 83 1.23 7.76 -0.25
CA LEU A 83 -0.22 7.81 -0.37
C LEU A 83 -0.66 8.75 -1.48
N HIS A 84 -0.01 9.89 -1.61
CA HIS A 84 -0.32 10.83 -2.68
C HIS A 84 -0.16 10.19 -4.06
N ARG A 85 0.93 9.43 -4.25
CA ARG A 85 1.15 8.70 -5.52
C ARG A 85 0.04 7.71 -5.80
N ILE A 86 -0.41 7.01 -4.76
CA ILE A 86 -1.50 6.04 -4.90
C ILE A 86 -2.79 6.74 -5.34
N LEU A 87 -3.10 7.86 -4.72
CA LEU A 87 -4.33 8.57 -5.01
C LEU A 87 -4.31 9.24 -6.38
N ARG A 88 -3.13 9.47 -6.91
CA ARG A 88 -2.95 10.10 -8.23
C ARG A 88 -2.69 9.10 -9.34
N TRP A 89 -2.59 7.86 -9.02
CA TRP A 89 -2.27 6.80 -10.00
C TRP A 89 -3.34 6.58 -11.04
#